data_a77eace63b6ff017242007dfc40af08d
#
_entry.id   a77eace63b6ff017242007dfc40af08d
#
_cell.length_a   1.000
_cell.length_b   1.000
_cell.length_c   1.000
_cell.angle_alpha   90.00
_cell.angle_beta   90.00
_cell.angle_gamma   90.00
#
_symmetry.space_group_name_H-M   'P 1'
#
loop_
_entity.id
_entity.type
_entity.pdbx_description
1 polymer ?
#
loop_
_entity_poly.entity_id
_entity_poly.type
_entity_poly.pdbx_seq_one_letter_code
_entity_poly.pdbx_strand_id
1 'polypeptide(L)'
;SSLKTAFKDMFWDEKKGYLADFCDDQSKDWSFRPNQIFATALKYSVCDKEMSKSILESSKNKLLTSRGLKTLSEDDEKFIGSYIGDQKTRDHSYHQGIVWPWLLGHFAQGYVNIFRDNALPLLEEIYNEFNSEIADYGVGSIGEIYDAEPPFAAKGTIAQAWSISELIRIK
;
A
#
# COMPACT_ATOMS: atom_id res chain seq x y z
N SER A 1 -14.94 -17.71 -14.67
CA SER A 1 -15.29 -17.27 -15.99
C SER A 1 -14.05 -16.78 -16.74
N SER A 2 -14.15 -16.56 -18.03
CA SER A 2 -13.04 -16.20 -18.92
C SER A 2 -12.22 -14.98 -18.46
N LEU A 3 -12.86 -13.95 -17.86
CA LEU A 3 -12.16 -12.75 -17.38
C LEU A 3 -11.18 -13.05 -16.24
N LYS A 4 -11.60 -13.82 -15.24
CA LYS A 4 -10.72 -14.18 -14.10
C LYS A 4 -9.53 -15.02 -14.55
N THR A 5 -9.77 -15.95 -15.46
CA THR A 5 -8.71 -16.79 -16.05
C THR A 5 -7.73 -15.93 -16.82
N ALA A 6 -8.21 -15.09 -17.74
CA ALA A 6 -7.35 -14.20 -18.52
C ALA A 6 -6.54 -13.24 -17.64
N PHE A 7 -7.14 -12.69 -16.57
CA PHE A 7 -6.43 -11.84 -15.62
C PHE A 7 -5.32 -12.63 -14.90
N LYS A 8 -5.62 -13.83 -14.41
CA LYS A 8 -4.63 -14.69 -13.75
C LYS A 8 -3.47 -15.01 -14.70
N ASP A 9 -3.76 -15.43 -15.93
CA ASP A 9 -2.74 -15.80 -16.91
C ASP A 9 -1.84 -14.59 -17.30
N MET A 10 -2.43 -13.39 -17.27
CA MET A 10 -1.72 -12.16 -17.63
C MET A 10 -0.86 -11.62 -16.47
N PHE A 11 -1.39 -11.52 -15.26
CA PHE A 11 -0.77 -10.77 -14.17
C PHE A 11 -0.16 -11.63 -13.07
N TRP A 12 -0.63 -12.86 -12.85
CA TRP A 12 -0.19 -13.68 -11.72
C TRP A 12 1.05 -14.51 -12.05
N ASP A 13 1.96 -14.62 -11.09
CA ASP A 13 3.07 -15.58 -11.10
C ASP A 13 3.03 -16.45 -9.85
N GLU A 14 2.86 -17.76 -10.04
CA GLU A 14 2.75 -18.74 -8.94
C GLU A 14 4.02 -18.83 -8.09
N LYS A 15 5.19 -18.58 -8.67
CA LYS A 15 6.47 -18.65 -7.96
C LYS A 15 6.74 -17.39 -7.15
N LYS A 16 6.37 -16.23 -7.70
CA LYS A 16 6.49 -14.93 -7.04
C LYS A 16 5.41 -14.76 -5.97
N GLY A 17 4.20 -15.31 -6.18
CA GLY A 17 3.07 -15.18 -5.29
C GLY A 17 2.44 -13.79 -5.27
N TYR A 18 2.61 -12.99 -6.35
CA TYR A 18 2.02 -11.66 -6.48
C TYR A 18 1.75 -11.30 -7.94
N LEU A 19 1.05 -10.17 -8.16
CA LEU A 19 0.68 -9.68 -9.48
C LEU A 19 1.78 -8.79 -10.06
N ALA A 20 2.01 -8.91 -11.38
CA ALA A 20 2.75 -7.87 -12.11
C ALA A 20 2.04 -6.52 -11.95
N ASP A 21 2.82 -5.45 -11.76
CA ASP A 21 2.29 -4.10 -11.65
C ASP A 21 1.73 -3.59 -12.98
N PHE A 22 2.40 -3.99 -14.05
CA PHE A 22 2.05 -3.63 -15.42
C PHE A 22 2.33 -4.80 -16.37
N CYS A 23 1.50 -4.93 -17.39
CA CYS A 23 1.70 -5.88 -18.49
C CYS A 23 1.37 -5.22 -19.82
N ASP A 24 2.23 -5.42 -20.81
CA ASP A 24 1.97 -5.10 -22.21
C ASP A 24 2.24 -6.31 -23.11
N ASP A 25 2.19 -6.13 -24.44
CA ASP A 25 2.39 -7.21 -25.41
C ASP A 25 3.85 -7.74 -25.43
N GLN A 26 4.79 -7.04 -24.82
CA GLN A 26 6.23 -7.35 -24.88
C GLN A 26 6.82 -7.70 -23.52
N SER A 27 6.26 -7.19 -22.44
CA SER A 27 6.88 -7.27 -21.12
C SER A 27 5.88 -7.29 -19.96
N LYS A 28 6.37 -7.71 -18.79
CA LYS A 28 5.67 -7.60 -17.52
C LYS A 28 6.59 -6.88 -16.52
N ASP A 29 6.07 -5.84 -15.85
CA ASP A 29 6.76 -5.21 -14.73
C ASP A 29 6.46 -5.96 -13.44
N TRP A 30 7.49 -6.51 -12.83
CA TRP A 30 7.42 -7.26 -11.57
C TRP A 30 7.86 -6.44 -10.36
N SER A 31 7.96 -5.13 -10.48
CA SER A 31 8.16 -4.24 -9.33
C SER A 31 7.08 -4.47 -8.29
N PHE A 32 7.46 -4.70 -7.04
CA PHE A 32 6.49 -4.97 -5.99
C PHE A 32 5.92 -3.65 -5.48
N ARG A 33 4.73 -3.32 -5.96
CA ARG A 33 4.00 -2.08 -5.66
C ARG A 33 2.67 -2.35 -4.98
N PRO A 34 2.06 -1.35 -4.30
CA PRO A 34 0.80 -1.54 -3.57
C PRO A 34 -0.43 -1.67 -4.49
N ASN A 35 -0.34 -1.41 -5.79
CA ASN A 35 -1.48 -1.43 -6.73
C ASN A 35 -2.27 -2.73 -6.67
N GLN A 36 -1.61 -3.85 -6.46
CA GLN A 36 -2.24 -5.17 -6.36
C GLN A 36 -3.21 -5.34 -5.18
N ILE A 37 -3.14 -4.50 -4.11
CA ILE A 37 -4.08 -4.58 -2.99
C ILE A 37 -5.52 -4.29 -3.42
N PHE A 38 -5.73 -3.45 -4.44
CA PHE A 38 -7.06 -3.16 -4.96
C PHE A 38 -7.72 -4.41 -5.51
N ALA A 39 -6.97 -5.31 -6.14
CA ALA A 39 -7.50 -6.58 -6.64
C ALA A 39 -8.05 -7.48 -5.51
N THR A 40 -7.61 -7.30 -4.26
CA THR A 40 -8.07 -8.05 -3.09
C THR A 40 -9.21 -7.36 -2.34
N ALA A 41 -9.30 -6.04 -2.42
CA ALA A 41 -10.20 -5.21 -1.63
C ALA A 41 -11.59 -5.02 -2.27
N LEU A 42 -11.65 -5.01 -3.60
CA LEU A 42 -12.87 -4.69 -4.32
C LEU A 42 -13.93 -5.79 -4.22
N LYS A 43 -15.21 -5.40 -4.21
CA LYS A 43 -16.36 -6.30 -4.10
C LYS A 43 -16.37 -7.43 -5.14
N TYR A 44 -15.93 -7.14 -6.34
CA TYR A 44 -15.87 -8.09 -7.47
C TYR A 44 -14.41 -8.43 -7.79
N SER A 45 -13.68 -8.91 -6.77
CA SER A 45 -12.29 -9.31 -6.92
C SER A 45 -12.09 -10.31 -8.07
N VAL A 46 -11.04 -10.10 -8.84
CA VAL A 46 -10.57 -11.02 -9.88
C VAL A 46 -9.65 -12.10 -9.32
N CYS A 47 -9.05 -11.84 -8.15
CA CYS A 47 -8.23 -12.80 -7.42
C CYS A 47 -9.08 -13.83 -6.67
N ASP A 48 -8.64 -15.06 -6.62
CA ASP A 48 -9.16 -16.07 -5.70
C ASP A 48 -8.62 -15.82 -4.27
N LYS A 49 -9.04 -16.67 -3.32
CA LYS A 49 -8.68 -16.52 -1.91
C LYS A 49 -7.19 -16.71 -1.66
N GLU A 50 -6.55 -17.68 -2.31
CA GLU A 50 -5.13 -18.00 -2.13
C GLU A 50 -4.25 -16.91 -2.73
N MET A 51 -4.57 -16.42 -3.93
CA MET A 51 -3.92 -15.26 -4.53
C MET A 51 -4.03 -14.03 -3.61
N SER A 52 -5.25 -13.73 -3.16
CA SER A 52 -5.50 -12.57 -2.28
C SER A 52 -4.74 -12.66 -0.96
N LYS A 53 -4.67 -13.86 -0.36
CA LYS A 53 -3.89 -14.11 0.86
C LYS A 53 -2.41 -13.85 0.63
N SER A 54 -1.85 -14.43 -0.43
CA SER A 54 -0.43 -14.27 -0.78
C SER A 54 -0.06 -12.79 -1.04
N ILE A 55 -0.89 -12.06 -1.78
CA ILE A 55 -0.71 -10.63 -2.05
C ILE A 55 -0.69 -9.83 -0.75
N LEU A 56 -1.66 -10.06 0.14
CA LEU A 56 -1.79 -9.30 1.39
C LEU A 56 -0.66 -9.58 2.38
N GLU A 57 -0.26 -10.85 2.53
CA GLU A 57 0.88 -11.22 3.37
C GLU A 57 2.19 -10.63 2.83
N SER A 58 2.41 -10.70 1.52
CA SER A 58 3.57 -10.08 0.88
C SER A 58 3.55 -8.55 1.00
N SER A 59 2.39 -7.92 0.83
CA SER A 59 2.23 -6.47 1.00
C SER A 59 2.48 -6.03 2.44
N LYS A 60 1.98 -6.80 3.42
CA LYS A 60 2.28 -6.58 4.83
C LYS A 60 3.79 -6.60 5.09
N ASN A 61 4.49 -7.59 4.57
CA ASN A 61 5.90 -7.80 4.87
C ASN A 61 6.84 -6.82 4.13
N LYS A 62 6.47 -6.39 2.92
CA LYS A 62 7.35 -5.58 2.05
C LYS A 62 7.00 -4.09 2.03
N LEU A 63 5.72 -3.75 2.24
CA LEU A 63 5.26 -2.37 2.03
C LEU A 63 4.69 -1.70 3.28
N LEU A 64 4.12 -2.47 4.23
CA LEU A 64 3.44 -1.88 5.38
C LEU A 64 4.46 -1.25 6.34
N THR A 65 4.15 -0.02 6.76
CA THR A 65 4.84 0.73 7.79
C THR A 65 3.84 1.25 8.82
N SER A 66 4.30 1.87 9.89
CA SER A 66 3.45 2.54 10.88
C SER A 66 2.69 3.77 10.33
N ARG A 67 2.98 4.21 9.10
CA ARG A 67 2.38 5.43 8.50
C ARG A 67 1.64 5.17 7.19
N GLY A 68 1.63 3.94 6.69
CA GLY A 68 0.99 3.62 5.42
C GLY A 68 1.72 2.53 4.65
N LEU A 69 1.51 2.47 3.33
CA LEU A 69 2.24 1.54 2.47
C LEU A 69 3.27 2.29 1.61
N LYS A 70 4.47 1.70 1.53
CA LYS A 70 5.50 2.11 0.56
C LYS A 70 4.98 1.92 -0.86
N THR A 71 5.31 2.83 -1.74
CA THR A 71 4.90 2.77 -3.15
C THR A 71 5.76 1.84 -4.01
N LEU A 72 6.89 1.38 -3.45
CA LEU A 72 7.79 0.40 -4.03
C LEU A 72 8.50 -0.36 -2.91
N SER A 73 8.74 -1.67 -3.10
CA SER A 73 9.51 -2.48 -2.15
C SER A 73 10.98 -2.01 -2.09
N GLU A 74 11.58 -2.09 -0.92
CA GLU A 74 13.02 -1.82 -0.70
C GLU A 74 13.94 -2.76 -1.48
N ASP A 75 13.45 -3.93 -1.87
CA ASP A 75 14.20 -4.90 -2.67
C ASP A 75 14.41 -4.43 -4.12
N ASP A 76 13.71 -3.40 -4.57
CA ASP A 76 13.82 -2.87 -5.93
C ASP A 76 14.97 -1.86 -6.03
N GLU A 77 15.81 -2.00 -7.04
CA GLU A 77 16.96 -1.10 -7.27
C GLU A 77 16.58 0.37 -7.49
N LYS A 78 15.31 0.64 -7.85
CA LYS A 78 14.77 1.99 -8.05
C LYS A 78 14.18 2.60 -6.78
N PHE A 79 14.26 1.89 -5.64
CA PHE A 79 13.68 2.35 -4.39
C PHE A 79 14.30 3.67 -3.92
N ILE A 80 13.45 4.64 -3.59
CA ILE A 80 13.83 5.94 -3.03
C ILE A 80 12.92 6.21 -1.82
N GLY A 81 13.44 6.00 -0.61
CA GLY A 81 12.67 6.08 0.63
C GLY A 81 12.56 7.49 1.23
N SER A 82 13.16 8.52 0.61
CA SER A 82 13.17 9.88 1.16
C SER A 82 12.62 10.92 0.18
N TYR A 83 11.74 11.80 0.69
CA TYR A 83 11.14 12.90 -0.08
C TYR A 83 11.86 14.21 0.23
N ILE A 84 13.04 14.43 -0.38
CA ILE A 84 13.90 15.58 -0.12
C ILE A 84 14.52 16.11 -1.43
N GLY A 85 15.09 17.32 -1.38
CA GLY A 85 15.80 17.93 -2.50
C GLY A 85 14.95 18.97 -3.24
N ASP A 86 15.33 19.27 -4.48
CA ASP A 86 14.58 20.15 -5.37
C ASP A 86 13.29 19.48 -5.88
N GLN A 87 12.46 20.23 -6.61
CA GLN A 87 11.19 19.72 -7.11
C GLN A 87 11.36 18.47 -7.97
N LYS A 88 12.32 18.47 -8.87
CA LYS A 88 12.56 17.34 -9.78
C LYS A 88 12.95 16.07 -9.02
N THR A 89 13.77 16.20 -8.00
CA THR A 89 14.19 15.08 -7.14
C THR A 89 13.00 14.54 -6.33
N ARG A 90 12.19 15.43 -5.77
CA ARG A 90 10.98 15.05 -5.03
C ARG A 90 9.94 14.38 -5.93
N ASP A 91 9.68 14.94 -7.12
CA ASP A 91 8.74 14.34 -8.09
C ASP A 91 9.19 12.94 -8.50
N HIS A 92 10.50 12.72 -8.66
CA HIS A 92 11.05 11.40 -8.97
C HIS A 92 10.84 10.40 -7.83
N SER A 93 10.97 10.81 -6.57
CA SER A 93 10.81 9.92 -5.40
C SER A 93 9.34 9.65 -5.04
N TYR A 94 8.40 10.48 -5.49
CA TYR A 94 7.02 10.56 -5.02
C TYR A 94 6.25 9.23 -5.07
N HIS A 95 6.60 8.35 -6.02
CA HIS A 95 6.03 7.01 -6.18
C HIS A 95 7.10 5.91 -6.28
N GLN A 96 8.30 6.13 -5.73
CA GLN A 96 9.41 5.18 -5.79
C GLN A 96 9.86 4.67 -4.40
N GLY A 97 8.95 4.60 -3.45
CA GLY A 97 9.25 4.11 -2.11
C GLY A 97 8.54 4.89 -1.00
N ILE A 98 8.24 6.16 -1.22
CA ILE A 98 7.54 7.03 -0.26
C ILE A 98 6.25 6.37 0.21
N VAL A 99 5.95 6.54 1.49
CA VAL A 99 4.79 5.95 2.17
C VAL A 99 3.54 6.81 1.98
N TRP A 100 2.42 6.16 1.64
CA TRP A 100 1.13 6.80 1.44
C TRP A 100 0.08 6.20 2.38
N PRO A 101 -0.48 6.99 3.31
CA PRO A 101 -1.51 6.52 4.26
C PRO A 101 -2.82 6.10 3.61
N TRP A 102 -3.26 6.76 2.54
CA TRP A 102 -4.56 6.48 1.92
C TRP A 102 -4.71 5.03 1.41
N LEU A 103 -3.60 4.37 1.13
CA LEU A 103 -3.58 2.97 0.71
C LEU A 103 -4.03 2.01 1.83
N LEU A 104 -3.94 2.44 3.10
CA LEU A 104 -4.29 1.61 4.26
C LEU A 104 -5.74 1.14 4.24
N GLY A 105 -6.69 1.98 3.81
CA GLY A 105 -8.08 1.59 3.78
C GLY A 105 -8.36 0.42 2.83
N HIS A 106 -7.73 0.37 1.67
CA HIS A 106 -7.85 -0.75 0.74
C HIS A 106 -7.07 -1.98 1.23
N PHE A 107 -5.90 -1.79 1.81
CA PHE A 107 -5.16 -2.87 2.46
C PHE A 107 -6.00 -3.51 3.58
N ALA A 108 -6.56 -2.72 4.48
CA ALA A 108 -7.41 -3.17 5.58
C ALA A 108 -8.64 -3.92 5.07
N GLN A 109 -9.34 -3.38 4.06
CA GLN A 109 -10.50 -4.02 3.46
C GLN A 109 -10.14 -5.41 2.89
N GLY A 110 -9.05 -5.50 2.14
CA GLY A 110 -8.55 -6.78 1.63
C GLY A 110 -8.21 -7.75 2.77
N TYR A 111 -7.56 -7.25 3.80
CA TYR A 111 -7.16 -8.04 4.97
C TYR A 111 -8.38 -8.60 5.72
N VAL A 112 -9.41 -7.79 5.97
CA VAL A 112 -10.68 -8.23 6.56
C VAL A 112 -11.40 -9.24 5.67
N ASN A 113 -11.41 -9.03 4.35
CA ASN A 113 -12.05 -9.96 3.40
C ASN A 113 -11.48 -11.38 3.52
N ILE A 114 -10.18 -11.51 3.77
CA ILE A 114 -9.46 -12.80 3.82
C ILE A 114 -9.36 -13.36 5.24
N PHE A 115 -8.96 -12.55 6.22
CA PHE A 115 -8.60 -13.01 7.57
C PHE A 115 -9.71 -12.87 8.59
N ARG A 116 -10.81 -12.14 8.25
CA ARG A 116 -11.96 -11.93 9.13
C ARG A 116 -11.55 -11.35 10.49
N ASP A 117 -12.03 -11.93 11.59
CA ASP A 117 -11.74 -11.45 12.94
C ASP A 117 -10.24 -11.48 13.29
N ASN A 118 -9.46 -12.33 12.62
CA ASN A 118 -8.00 -12.36 12.78
C ASN A 118 -7.30 -11.12 12.19
N ALA A 119 -8.01 -10.27 11.46
CA ALA A 119 -7.47 -8.99 10.99
C ALA A 119 -7.45 -7.92 12.09
N LEU A 120 -8.35 -7.99 13.07
CA LEU A 120 -8.58 -6.94 14.07
C LEU A 120 -7.31 -6.49 14.81
N PRO A 121 -6.45 -7.38 15.33
CA PRO A 121 -5.26 -6.95 16.07
C PRO A 121 -4.32 -6.08 15.21
N LEU A 122 -4.13 -6.44 13.94
CA LEU A 122 -3.30 -5.66 13.01
C LEU A 122 -3.93 -4.30 12.70
N LEU A 123 -5.24 -4.25 12.51
CA LEU A 123 -5.92 -3.00 12.19
C LEU A 123 -5.94 -2.03 13.38
N GLU A 124 -6.12 -2.55 14.58
CA GLU A 124 -6.00 -1.77 15.82
C GLU A 124 -4.58 -1.22 16.00
N GLU A 125 -3.55 -2.02 15.74
CA GLU A 125 -2.16 -1.58 15.75
C GLU A 125 -1.95 -0.43 14.76
N ILE A 126 -2.33 -0.60 13.49
CA ILE A 126 -2.22 0.43 12.46
C ILE A 126 -2.93 1.72 12.88
N TYR A 127 -4.17 1.61 13.36
CA TYR A 127 -4.95 2.77 13.78
C TYR A 127 -4.29 3.53 14.94
N ASN A 128 -3.81 2.80 15.94
CA ASN A 128 -3.21 3.38 17.14
C ASN A 128 -1.87 4.08 16.87
N GLU A 129 -1.12 3.67 15.86
CA GLU A 129 0.13 4.31 15.44
C GLU A 129 -0.06 5.77 15.00
N PHE A 130 -1.28 6.15 14.57
CA PHE A 130 -1.59 7.53 14.18
C PHE A 130 -1.99 8.46 15.35
N ASN A 131 -2.18 7.95 16.56
CA ASN A 131 -2.64 8.78 17.69
C ASN A 131 -1.67 9.95 17.98
N SER A 132 -0.36 9.69 17.97
CA SER A 132 0.65 10.76 18.17
C SER A 132 0.68 11.72 16.98
N GLU A 133 0.61 11.20 15.76
CA GLU A 133 0.64 11.99 14.53
C GLU A 133 -0.52 12.98 14.43
N ILE A 134 -1.73 12.53 14.76
CA ILE A 134 -2.94 13.38 14.79
C ILE A 134 -2.80 14.52 15.81
N ALA A 135 -2.11 14.28 16.94
CA ALA A 135 -1.89 15.28 17.95
C ALA A 135 -0.80 16.29 17.58
N ASP A 136 0.29 15.81 16.99
CA ASP A 136 1.55 16.56 16.90
C ASP A 136 1.74 17.25 15.53
N TYR A 137 1.38 16.60 14.41
CA TYR A 137 1.67 17.14 13.08
C TYR A 137 0.48 17.91 12.49
N GLY A 138 -0.62 17.23 12.20
CA GLY A 138 -1.76 17.80 11.46
C GLY A 138 -2.83 18.42 12.36
N VAL A 139 -2.72 18.33 13.68
CA VAL A 139 -3.70 18.78 14.69
C VAL A 139 -5.14 18.39 14.30
N GLY A 140 -5.45 17.10 14.41
CA GLY A 140 -6.74 16.53 14.00
C GLY A 140 -6.77 16.00 12.57
N SER A 141 -5.63 15.98 11.89
CA SER A 141 -5.46 15.39 10.56
C SER A 141 -4.12 14.66 10.47
N ILE A 142 -3.85 14.05 9.32
CA ILE A 142 -2.58 13.38 9.03
C ILE A 142 -2.02 13.85 7.68
N GLY A 143 -0.70 13.71 7.52
CA GLY A 143 0.01 14.13 6.30
C GLY A 143 -0.40 13.36 5.06
N GLU A 144 0.01 13.89 3.92
CA GLU A 144 -0.19 13.26 2.62
C GLU A 144 0.69 12.03 2.45
N ILE A 145 1.98 12.20 2.75
CA ILE A 145 3.04 11.20 2.56
C ILE A 145 4.03 11.23 3.72
N TYR A 146 4.82 10.16 3.83
CA TYR A 146 5.88 10.03 4.82
C TYR A 146 7.14 9.43 4.18
N ASP A 147 8.32 9.78 4.71
CA ASP A 147 9.55 9.06 4.39
C ASP A 147 9.38 7.58 4.76
N ALA A 148 10.06 6.69 4.04
CA ALA A 148 9.88 5.24 4.20
C ALA A 148 10.60 4.64 5.40
N GLU A 149 11.54 5.39 5.99
CA GLU A 149 12.36 4.96 7.12
C GLU A 149 12.03 5.74 8.39
N PRO A 150 12.22 5.15 9.58
CA PRO A 150 12.07 5.87 10.82
C PRO A 150 12.92 7.16 10.87
N PRO A 151 12.40 8.26 11.40
CA PRO A 151 11.15 8.38 12.16
C PRO A 151 9.87 8.54 11.32
N PHE A 152 9.88 8.17 10.05
CA PHE A 152 8.75 8.32 9.12
C PHE A 152 8.28 9.78 9.04
N ALA A 153 9.20 10.68 8.70
CA ALA A 153 8.93 12.11 8.69
C ALA A 153 7.79 12.47 7.72
N ALA A 154 6.79 13.19 8.22
CA ALA A 154 5.67 13.66 7.41
C ALA A 154 6.13 14.67 6.35
N LYS A 155 5.59 14.56 5.14
CA LYS A 155 5.93 15.34 3.97
C LYS A 155 4.67 15.66 3.15
N GLY A 156 4.87 16.41 2.06
CA GLY A 156 3.76 16.80 1.19
C GLY A 156 2.78 17.75 1.88
N THR A 157 1.50 17.58 1.64
CA THR A 157 0.44 18.39 2.24
C THR A 157 0.26 18.03 3.70
N ILE A 158 0.26 19.03 4.59
CA ILE A 158 0.19 18.86 6.06
C ILE A 158 -1.10 18.17 6.54
N ALA A 159 -2.21 18.36 5.81
CA ALA A 159 -3.51 17.77 6.13
C ALA A 159 -4.15 17.25 4.84
N GLN A 160 -4.20 15.92 4.69
CA GLN A 160 -4.71 15.31 3.46
C GLN A 160 -6.02 14.56 3.71
N ALA A 161 -7.08 15.01 3.03
CA ALA A 161 -8.43 14.48 3.26
C ALA A 161 -8.54 12.98 3.00
N TRP A 162 -7.97 12.45 1.95
CA TRP A 162 -8.03 11.01 1.66
C TRP A 162 -7.23 10.17 2.67
N SER A 163 -6.14 10.70 3.22
CA SER A 163 -5.37 10.00 4.25
C SER A 163 -6.22 9.80 5.51
N ILE A 164 -6.84 10.87 6.02
CA ILE A 164 -7.68 10.79 7.22
C ILE A 164 -8.97 10.00 6.97
N SER A 165 -9.58 10.11 5.79
CA SER A 165 -10.81 9.36 5.47
C SER A 165 -10.57 7.85 5.43
N GLU A 166 -9.45 7.40 4.90
CA GLU A 166 -9.11 5.99 4.88
C GLU A 166 -8.71 5.46 6.27
N LEU A 167 -8.11 6.30 7.12
CA LEU A 167 -7.86 5.95 8.53
C LEU A 167 -9.19 5.79 9.30
N ILE A 168 -10.16 6.69 9.08
CA ILE A 168 -11.51 6.56 9.69
C ILE A 168 -12.21 5.28 9.21
N ARG A 169 -12.00 4.86 7.97
CA ARG A 169 -12.60 3.64 7.41
C ARG A 169 -12.03 2.35 8.03
N ILE A 170 -10.82 2.39 8.59
CA ILE A 170 -10.18 1.26 9.27
C ILE A 170 -10.79 1.05 10.68
N LYS A 171 -11.23 2.13 11.32
CA LYS A 171 -11.84 2.10 12.65
C LYS A 171 -13.17 1.34 12.66
#